data_81c9855d6bf97889e7ab4e665f3de586
#
_entry.id   81c9855d6bf97889e7ab4e665f3de586
#
_cell.length_a   1.000
_cell.length_b   1.000
_cell.length_c   1.000
_cell.angle_alpha   90.00
_cell.angle_beta   90.00
_cell.angle_gamma   90.00
#
_symmetry.space_group_name_H-M   'P 1'
#
loop_
_entity.id
_entity.type
_entity.pdbx_description
1 polymer ?
#
loop_
_entity_poly.entity_id
_entity_poly.type
_entity_poly.pdbx_seq_one_letter_code
_entity_poly.pdbx_strand_id
1 'polypeptide(L)'
;MPGIIVGVDGSDHSRLALAWAMREAVQHHVPLTVISVHPAPVRPATQIFWPVPDDLPDRSYDPEFARKALQGLVDQVAREIAETAPEITVSVALGDAAEELVNASRDADMLVVGSRGSGGFTRLLMGSVSSQVTHHAACPVVIIPGGR
;
A
#
# COMPACT_ATOMS: atom_id res chain seq x y z
N MET A 1 4.03 -9.11 18.51
CA MET A 1 4.35 -7.68 18.66
C MET A 1 3.78 -6.92 17.48
N PRO A 2 3.13 -5.81 17.75
CA PRO A 2 2.87 -4.88 16.67
C PRO A 2 4.20 -4.52 16.01
N GLY A 3 4.16 -3.98 14.84
CA GLY A 3 5.36 -3.66 14.07
C GLY A 3 5.09 -2.47 13.17
N ILE A 4 5.85 -2.39 12.11
CA ILE A 4 5.70 -1.33 11.11
C ILE A 4 4.75 -1.81 10.02
N ILE A 5 3.84 -0.92 9.60
CA ILE A 5 2.99 -1.15 8.42
C ILE A 5 3.41 -0.16 7.34
N VAL A 6 3.51 -0.62 6.10
CA VAL A 6 3.75 0.25 4.95
C VAL A 6 2.68 0.02 3.90
N GLY A 7 2.10 1.12 3.41
CA GLY A 7 1.14 1.09 2.31
C GLY A 7 1.87 1.24 0.97
N VAL A 8 1.56 0.37 0.02
CA VAL A 8 2.22 0.30 -1.28
C VAL A 8 1.18 0.25 -2.39
N ASP A 9 1.32 1.07 -3.42
CA ASP A 9 0.43 1.12 -4.57
C ASP A 9 1.14 0.85 -5.91
N GLY A 10 2.41 0.45 -5.86
CA GLY A 10 3.22 0.21 -7.06
C GLY A 10 3.91 1.44 -7.63
N SER A 11 3.63 2.62 -7.11
CA SER A 11 4.29 3.85 -7.55
C SER A 11 5.75 3.93 -7.05
N ASP A 12 6.55 4.78 -7.67
CA ASP A 12 7.92 5.03 -7.22
C ASP A 12 7.97 5.59 -5.80
N HIS A 13 7.01 6.41 -5.43
CA HIS A 13 6.90 6.96 -4.07
C HIS A 13 6.66 5.86 -3.04
N SER A 14 5.79 4.90 -3.35
CA SER A 14 5.52 3.79 -2.44
C SER A 14 6.70 2.82 -2.37
N ARG A 15 7.48 2.68 -3.44
CA ARG A 15 8.70 1.89 -3.42
C ARG A 15 9.75 2.48 -2.48
N LEU A 16 9.91 3.81 -2.49
CA LEU A 16 10.78 4.50 -1.53
C LEU A 16 10.29 4.32 -0.09
N ALA A 17 8.98 4.39 0.12
CA ALA A 17 8.38 4.15 1.44
C ALA A 17 8.64 2.72 1.92
N LEU A 18 8.50 1.73 1.03
CA LEU A 18 8.79 0.33 1.34
C LEU A 18 10.25 0.12 1.74
N ALA A 19 11.19 0.70 0.99
CA ALA A 19 12.62 0.60 1.30
C ALA A 19 12.94 1.21 2.66
N TRP A 20 12.38 2.37 2.94
CA TRP A 20 12.57 3.04 4.23
C TRP A 20 12.01 2.21 5.39
N ALA A 21 10.78 1.72 5.24
CA ALA A 21 10.12 0.92 6.26
C ALA A 21 10.87 -0.39 6.53
N MET A 22 11.42 -0.99 5.49
CA MET A 22 12.20 -2.22 5.61
C MET A 22 13.48 -2.00 6.42
N ARG A 23 14.19 -0.90 6.17
CA ARG A 23 15.38 -0.53 6.95
C ARG A 23 15.03 -0.25 8.41
N GLU A 24 13.94 0.45 8.65
CA GLU A 24 13.47 0.74 10.02
C GLU A 24 13.11 -0.55 10.76
N ALA A 25 12.42 -1.48 10.09
CA ALA A 25 12.05 -2.75 10.69
C ALA A 25 13.28 -3.57 11.08
N VAL A 26 14.31 -3.58 10.23
CA VAL A 26 15.60 -4.23 10.53
C VAL A 26 16.25 -3.56 11.73
N GLN A 27 16.36 -2.25 11.71
CA GLN A 27 17.05 -1.50 12.76
C GLN A 27 16.40 -1.68 14.14
N HIS A 28 15.09 -1.72 14.19
CA HIS A 28 14.33 -1.84 15.43
C HIS A 28 13.98 -3.28 15.81
N HIS A 29 14.35 -4.26 14.99
CA HIS A 29 14.04 -5.68 15.20
C HIS A 29 12.54 -5.94 15.37
N VAL A 30 11.73 -5.32 14.52
CA VAL A 30 10.27 -5.47 14.52
C VAL A 30 9.79 -6.05 13.19
N PRO A 31 8.62 -6.72 13.17
CA PRO A 31 8.07 -7.23 11.92
C PRO A 31 7.55 -6.09 11.03
N LEU A 32 7.51 -6.35 9.74
CA LEU A 32 6.99 -5.43 8.73
C LEU A 32 5.78 -6.06 8.05
N THR A 33 4.68 -5.33 7.98
CA THR A 33 3.51 -5.71 7.17
C THR A 33 3.42 -4.77 5.98
N VAL A 34 3.42 -5.34 4.78
CA VAL A 34 3.27 -4.58 3.53
C VAL A 34 1.85 -4.75 3.05
N ILE A 35 1.12 -3.64 2.92
CA ILE A 35 -0.29 -3.65 2.53
C ILE A 35 -0.44 -2.93 1.20
N SER A 36 -1.09 -3.60 0.25
CA SER A 36 -1.56 -3.01 -1.00
C SER A 36 -3.08 -3.06 -1.02
N VAL A 37 -3.71 -1.93 -1.31
CA VAL A 37 -5.17 -1.84 -1.38
C VAL A 37 -5.56 -1.49 -2.81
N HIS A 38 -6.44 -2.31 -3.37
CA HIS A 38 -6.97 -2.10 -4.70
C HIS A 38 -8.41 -1.59 -4.60
N PRO A 39 -8.82 -0.64 -5.46
CA PRO A 39 -10.19 -0.15 -5.42
C PRO A 39 -11.16 -1.28 -5.71
N ALA A 40 -12.25 -1.35 -4.93
CA ALA A 40 -13.32 -2.29 -5.21
C ALA A 40 -13.94 -1.97 -6.56
N PRO A 41 -14.30 -2.98 -7.38
CA PRO A 41 -14.95 -2.73 -8.65
C PRO A 41 -16.29 -2.06 -8.42
N VAL A 42 -16.41 -0.80 -8.87
CA VAL A 42 -17.68 -0.08 -8.86
C VAL A 42 -18.39 -0.42 -10.16
N ARG A 43 -19.55 -1.08 -10.06
CA ARG A 43 -20.41 -1.23 -11.22
C ARG A 43 -21.05 0.13 -11.50
N PRO A 44 -20.79 0.76 -12.66
CA PRO A 44 -21.46 2.01 -12.99
C PRO A 44 -22.98 1.81 -12.99
N ALA A 45 -23.72 2.77 -12.45
CA ALA A 45 -25.19 2.71 -12.42
C ALA A 45 -25.81 2.52 -13.81
N THR A 46 -25.10 2.91 -14.85
CA THR A 46 -25.48 2.71 -16.25
C THR A 46 -25.51 1.23 -16.67
N GLN A 47 -24.91 0.33 -15.93
CA GLN A 47 -24.96 -1.10 -16.23
C GLN A 47 -26.29 -1.76 -15.85
N ILE A 48 -27.16 -1.05 -15.13
CA ILE A 48 -28.49 -1.55 -14.79
C ILE A 48 -29.37 -1.69 -16.04
N PHE A 49 -29.11 -0.91 -17.09
CA PHE A 49 -29.91 -0.86 -18.31
C PHE A 49 -29.32 -1.64 -19.49
N TRP A 50 -28.14 -2.18 -19.34
CA TRP A 50 -27.43 -2.84 -20.43
C TRP A 50 -26.88 -4.19 -19.98
N PRO A 51 -27.39 -5.29 -20.52
CA PRO A 51 -26.82 -6.59 -20.17
C PRO A 51 -25.37 -6.66 -20.63
N VAL A 52 -24.47 -6.82 -19.70
CA VAL A 52 -23.05 -7.05 -20.00
C VAL A 52 -22.94 -8.51 -20.46
N PRO A 53 -22.36 -8.79 -21.63
CA PRO A 53 -22.11 -10.16 -22.05
C PRO A 53 -21.29 -10.92 -21.01
N ASP A 54 -21.74 -12.12 -20.66
CA ASP A 54 -21.07 -12.98 -19.68
C ASP A 54 -19.66 -13.41 -20.11
N ASP A 55 -19.32 -13.19 -21.37
CA ASP A 55 -18.04 -13.57 -21.99
C ASP A 55 -17.00 -12.43 -22.05
N LEU A 56 -17.34 -11.26 -21.52
CA LEU A 56 -16.30 -10.24 -21.36
C LEU A 56 -15.26 -10.73 -20.35
N PRO A 57 -13.97 -10.65 -20.72
CA PRO A 57 -12.93 -11.02 -19.77
C PRO A 57 -13.17 -10.22 -18.49
N ASP A 58 -13.46 -10.94 -17.45
CA ASP A 58 -13.62 -10.36 -16.14
C ASP A 58 -12.28 -9.76 -15.76
N ARG A 59 -12.16 -8.43 -15.86
CA ARG A 59 -11.03 -7.69 -15.33
C ARG A 59 -11.14 -7.62 -13.82
N SER A 60 -11.76 -8.64 -13.24
CA SER A 60 -11.86 -8.72 -11.81
C SER A 60 -10.45 -8.84 -11.23
N TYR A 61 -10.28 -8.14 -10.16
CA TYR A 61 -9.17 -8.24 -9.28
C TYR A 61 -8.91 -9.70 -8.92
N ASP A 62 -7.73 -10.19 -9.26
CA ASP A 62 -7.27 -11.50 -8.82
C ASP A 62 -6.36 -11.30 -7.61
N PRO A 63 -6.83 -11.65 -6.39
CA PRO A 63 -6.04 -11.44 -5.19
C PRO A 63 -4.73 -12.20 -5.18
N GLU A 64 -4.69 -13.37 -5.79
CA GLU A 64 -3.46 -14.16 -5.85
C GLU A 64 -2.42 -13.52 -6.77
N PHE A 65 -2.85 -13.02 -7.93
CA PHE A 65 -1.98 -12.30 -8.85
C PHE A 65 -1.43 -11.03 -8.19
N ALA A 66 -2.30 -10.27 -7.54
CA ALA A 66 -1.92 -9.04 -6.83
C ALA A 66 -0.91 -9.33 -5.70
N ARG A 67 -1.14 -10.41 -4.96
CA ARG A 67 -0.23 -10.83 -3.88
C ARG A 67 1.15 -11.23 -4.42
N LYS A 68 1.19 -11.97 -5.52
CA LYS A 68 2.45 -12.36 -6.16
C LYS A 68 3.22 -11.16 -6.68
N ALA A 69 2.52 -10.20 -7.27
CA ALA A 69 3.13 -8.96 -7.75
C ALA A 69 3.72 -8.16 -6.58
N LEU A 70 3.00 -8.06 -5.48
CA LEU A 70 3.47 -7.37 -4.28
C LEU A 70 4.66 -8.10 -3.65
N GLN A 71 4.62 -9.42 -3.58
CA GLN A 71 5.74 -10.22 -3.08
C GLN A 71 6.97 -10.03 -3.95
N GLY A 72 6.82 -9.96 -5.27
CA GLY A 72 7.93 -9.68 -6.20
C GLY A 72 8.58 -8.33 -5.93
N LEU A 73 7.78 -7.30 -5.69
CA LEU A 73 8.28 -5.97 -5.33
C LEU A 73 9.04 -6.01 -4.00
N VAL A 74 8.49 -6.67 -2.99
CA VAL A 74 9.13 -6.83 -1.69
C VAL A 74 10.47 -7.53 -1.83
N ASP A 75 10.53 -8.62 -2.58
CA ASP A 75 11.76 -9.38 -2.82
C ASP A 75 12.81 -8.53 -3.53
N GLN A 76 12.41 -7.73 -4.51
CA GLN A 76 13.29 -6.84 -5.24
C GLN A 76 13.89 -5.77 -4.33
N VAL A 77 13.06 -5.12 -3.52
CA VAL A 77 13.52 -4.09 -2.59
C VAL A 77 14.43 -4.69 -1.51
N ALA A 78 14.10 -5.88 -1.02
CA ALA A 78 14.94 -6.58 -0.03
C ALA A 78 16.34 -6.86 -0.57
N ARG A 79 16.44 -7.25 -1.84
CA ARG A 79 17.76 -7.46 -2.48
C ARG A 79 18.57 -6.16 -2.62
N GLU A 80 17.89 -5.05 -2.89
CA GLU A 80 18.54 -3.74 -3.04
C GLU A 80 19.09 -3.21 -1.71
N ILE A 81 18.46 -3.55 -0.59
CA ILE A 81 18.88 -3.09 0.73
C ILE A 81 20.13 -3.85 1.21
N ALA A 82 20.35 -5.07 0.75
CA ALA A 82 21.52 -5.91 1.07
C ALA A 82 21.71 -6.16 2.58
N GLU A 83 20.68 -5.99 3.39
CA GLU A 83 20.67 -6.29 4.82
C GLU A 83 19.82 -7.54 5.09
N THR A 84 19.93 -8.08 6.29
CA THR A 84 19.05 -9.16 6.71
C THR A 84 17.61 -8.68 6.71
N ALA A 85 16.75 -9.32 5.93
CA ALA A 85 15.36 -8.94 5.85
C ALA A 85 14.65 -9.16 7.18
N PRO A 86 13.73 -8.24 7.58
CA PRO A 86 12.88 -8.48 8.75
C PRO A 86 11.85 -9.57 8.44
N GLU A 87 11.10 -9.97 9.44
CA GLU A 87 9.91 -10.79 9.20
C GLU A 87 8.88 -9.96 8.44
N ILE A 88 8.53 -10.38 7.23
CA ILE A 88 7.64 -9.60 6.35
C ILE A 88 6.36 -10.39 6.09
N THR A 89 5.21 -9.73 6.33
CA THR A 89 3.90 -10.21 5.94
C THR A 89 3.38 -9.34 4.79
N VAL A 90 2.91 -9.99 3.73
CA VAL A 90 2.32 -9.32 2.57
C VAL A 90 0.81 -9.48 2.64
N SER A 91 0.08 -8.37 2.54
CA SER A 91 -1.38 -8.34 2.60
C SER A 91 -1.95 -7.53 1.44
N VAL A 92 -2.97 -8.05 0.81
CA VAL A 92 -3.68 -7.38 -0.28
C VAL A 92 -5.15 -7.29 0.08
N ALA A 93 -5.74 -6.12 -0.08
CA ALA A 93 -7.13 -5.85 0.26
C ALA A 93 -7.85 -5.13 -0.88
N LEU A 94 -9.17 -5.25 -0.90
CA LEU A 94 -10.05 -4.45 -1.76
C LEU A 94 -10.73 -3.38 -0.92
N GLY A 95 -10.87 -2.20 -1.46
CA GLY A 95 -11.61 -1.13 -0.83
C GLY A 95 -10.93 0.22 -0.98
N ASP A 96 -11.09 1.05 0.04
CA ASP A 96 -10.46 2.36 0.11
C ASP A 96 -9.12 2.25 0.83
N ALA A 97 -8.05 2.69 0.17
CA ALA A 97 -6.70 2.57 0.70
C ALA A 97 -6.53 3.30 2.05
N ALA A 98 -7.06 4.52 2.15
CA ALA A 98 -6.95 5.30 3.38
C ALA A 98 -7.67 4.60 4.54
N GLU A 99 -8.88 4.10 4.32
CA GLU A 99 -9.65 3.39 5.32
C GLU A 99 -8.95 2.12 5.80
N GLU A 100 -8.46 1.30 4.87
CA GLU A 100 -7.75 0.06 5.22
C GLU A 100 -6.47 0.33 6.01
N LEU A 101 -5.72 1.35 5.63
CA LEU A 101 -4.49 1.71 6.33
C LEU A 101 -4.79 2.31 7.72
N VAL A 102 -5.82 3.13 7.85
CA VAL A 102 -6.25 3.64 9.15
C VAL A 102 -6.67 2.51 10.08
N ASN A 103 -7.44 1.55 9.58
CA ASN A 103 -7.83 0.39 10.36
C ASN A 103 -6.63 -0.44 10.81
N ALA A 104 -5.68 -0.67 9.91
CA ALA A 104 -4.46 -1.41 10.22
C ALA A 104 -3.58 -0.67 11.26
N SER A 105 -3.60 0.65 11.26
CA SER A 105 -2.81 1.46 12.17
C SER A 105 -3.14 1.26 13.65
N ARG A 106 -4.32 0.75 13.95
CA ARG A 106 -4.76 0.49 15.33
C ARG A 106 -3.90 -0.54 16.04
N ASP A 107 -3.32 -1.46 15.28
CA ASP A 107 -2.49 -2.56 15.81
C ASP A 107 -1.02 -2.42 15.41
N ALA A 108 -0.59 -1.22 15.05
CA ALA A 108 0.76 -0.96 14.57
C ALA A 108 1.51 0.02 15.48
N ASP A 109 2.82 -0.10 15.50
CA ASP A 109 3.68 0.88 16.15
C ASP A 109 3.92 2.11 15.27
N MET A 110 3.85 1.93 13.96
CA MET A 110 4.13 2.97 12.97
C MET A 110 3.48 2.61 11.64
N LEU A 111 2.95 3.61 10.95
CA LEU A 111 2.44 3.48 9.58
C LEU A 111 3.30 4.34 8.65
N VAL A 112 3.80 3.74 7.59
CA VAL A 112 4.63 4.41 6.59
C VAL A 112 3.90 4.48 5.26
N VAL A 113 3.87 5.65 4.64
CA VAL A 113 3.29 5.84 3.31
C VAL A 113 4.15 6.80 2.51
N GLY A 114 4.09 6.71 1.18
CA GLY A 114 4.67 7.73 0.31
C GLY A 114 3.85 9.02 0.37
N SER A 115 4.49 10.13 0.09
CA SER A 115 3.81 11.44 0.08
C SER A 115 2.78 11.55 -1.04
N ARG A 116 2.93 10.76 -2.11
CA ARG A 116 2.03 10.70 -3.27
C ARG A 116 1.83 9.26 -3.70
N GLY A 117 0.68 9.01 -4.33
CA GLY A 117 0.39 7.73 -4.94
C GLY A 117 0.49 7.78 -6.46
N SER A 118 -0.07 6.79 -7.12
CA SER A 118 -0.13 6.66 -8.58
C SER A 118 -1.00 7.73 -9.25
N GLY A 119 -1.75 8.51 -8.51
CA GLY A 119 -2.73 9.49 -9.00
C GLY A 119 -2.22 10.86 -9.43
N GLY A 120 -0.95 11.08 -9.55
CA GLY A 120 -0.34 12.10 -10.40
C GLY A 120 -0.66 13.59 -10.20
N PHE A 121 -1.01 14.06 -9.02
CA PHE A 121 -1.11 15.50 -8.78
C PHE A 121 0.25 16.09 -8.38
N THR A 122 0.99 16.62 -9.36
CA THR A 122 2.35 17.12 -9.17
C THR A 122 2.44 18.40 -8.31
N ARG A 123 1.31 19.05 -8.05
CA ARG A 123 1.27 20.33 -7.32
C ARG A 123 0.92 20.22 -5.85
N LEU A 124 0.47 19.06 -5.38
CA LEU A 124 0.13 18.86 -3.99
C LEU A 124 1.31 18.28 -3.24
N LEU A 125 1.57 18.80 -2.04
CA LEU A 125 2.64 18.32 -1.17
C LEU A 125 2.37 16.89 -0.68
N MET A 126 1.09 16.51 -0.58
CA MET A 126 0.66 15.17 -0.17
C MET A 126 -0.48 14.67 -1.04
N GLY A 127 -0.53 13.36 -1.27
CA GLY A 127 -1.63 12.71 -1.95
C GLY A 127 -2.86 12.57 -1.05
N SER A 128 -3.98 12.10 -1.63
CA SER A 128 -5.23 11.92 -0.89
C SER A 128 -5.10 10.87 0.22
N VAL A 129 -4.43 9.75 -0.06
CA VAL A 129 -4.24 8.68 0.94
C VAL A 129 -3.35 9.15 2.08
N SER A 130 -2.18 9.74 1.77
CA SER A 130 -1.26 10.22 2.80
C SER A 130 -1.88 11.31 3.67
N SER A 131 -2.67 12.20 3.09
CA SER A 131 -3.39 13.24 3.84
C SER A 131 -4.42 12.62 4.79
N GLN A 132 -5.24 11.68 4.33
CA GLN A 132 -6.27 11.06 5.15
C GLN A 132 -5.68 10.20 6.28
N VAL A 133 -4.65 9.42 6.01
CA VAL A 133 -4.03 8.60 7.06
C VAL A 133 -3.36 9.48 8.12
N THR A 134 -2.78 10.62 7.73
CA THR A 134 -2.19 11.57 8.68
C THR A 134 -3.23 12.11 9.66
N HIS A 135 -4.45 12.36 9.19
CA HIS A 135 -5.52 12.88 10.04
C HIS A 135 -6.19 11.83 10.91
N HIS A 136 -6.23 10.57 10.49
CA HIS A 136 -7.09 9.55 11.11
C HIS A 136 -6.36 8.35 11.70
N ALA A 137 -5.07 8.19 11.43
CA ALA A 137 -4.31 7.04 11.94
C ALA A 137 -4.26 7.01 13.47
N ALA A 138 -4.27 5.79 14.02
CA ALA A 138 -4.20 5.55 15.45
C ALA A 138 -2.77 5.36 15.97
N CYS A 139 -1.76 5.44 15.08
CA CYS A 139 -0.34 5.34 15.42
C CYS A 139 0.44 6.46 14.73
N PRO A 140 1.71 6.67 15.08
CA PRO A 140 2.56 7.60 14.35
C PRO A 140 2.64 7.26 12.87
N VAL A 141 2.60 8.29 12.03
CA VAL A 141 2.66 8.16 10.57
C VAL A 141 3.94 8.80 10.07
N VAL A 142 4.66 8.07 9.24
CA VAL A 142 5.84 8.57 8.54
C VAL A 142 5.50 8.74 7.08
N ILE A 143 5.72 9.93 6.57
CA ILE A 143 5.50 10.27 5.17
C ILE A 143 6.85 10.32 4.48
N ILE A 144 7.04 9.50 3.45
CA ILE A 144 8.29 9.48 2.69
C ILE A 144 8.12 10.33 1.44
N PRO A 145 8.88 11.41 1.31
CA PRO A 145 8.80 12.26 0.14
C PRO A 145 9.30 11.53 -1.10
N GLY A 146 8.72 11.85 -2.23
CA GLY A 146 9.21 11.35 -3.50
C GLY A 146 10.58 11.89 -3.81
N GLY A 147 11.43 11.07 -4.47
CA GLY A 147 12.70 11.52 -5.00
C GLY A 147 12.48 12.64 -6.03
N ARG A 148 13.41 13.55 -6.08
CA ARG A 148 13.43 14.61 -7.09
C ARG A 148 13.86 14.05 -8.44
#